data_061115399acf7d12318005ce84c8fdf3
#
_entry.id   061115399acf7d12318005ce84c8fdf3
#
_cell.length_a   1.000
_cell.length_b   1.000
_cell.length_c   1.000
_cell.angle_alpha   90.00
_cell.angle_beta   90.00
_cell.angle_gamma   90.00
#
_symmetry.space_group_name_H-M   'P 1'
#
loop_
_entity.id
_entity.type
_entity.pdbx_description
1 polymer ?
#
loop_
_entity_poly.entity_id
_entity_poly.type
_entity_poly.pdbx_seq_one_letter_code
_entity_poly.pdbx_strand_id
1 'polypeptide(L)'
;MEYWDIYDAHKQLTGRKMVRNDWNHMQEGDYHLTVLALIRTSDGRILITQRKADKQWAPLSWEIPGGGVTAGETSREAVHREVAEETGLHFQPDEGQLIFTYRSDSPEDRNHYFVDIYEFQGSFTENEVHIQEDEVESFRLASPGEIRALGEAGNFLHYHRIEELLGMEVRKITIAGAGTMGYSMAEIFARNGYEVTLWNHRQPTLDRAKTKIAPDVVRKITFTTDDSAFKGRDLVVENIAEDLAVKETFYQEKSPLMDERTIVATNTSGLSINTLAKNVVKPERFLGMHWFNPPTLIPLIEIIKHDTTLAAVAQAIYDLALAIHKKPVLVEKDVYGFAANRIQLAVLREALSLVQKGVVSVEGVDAVMKYGLGFRWACLGPLETIDFGGLDVFAHVGEYLLPDLDASSEVPKLLADKVKAGNLGVKTGRGFYDYSGDKAAQATASRDAKFKALYKALYEEKGK
;
A
#
# COMPACT_ATOMS: atom_id res chain seq x y z
N MET A 1 -10.95 14.63 -41.50
CA MET A 1 -12.09 15.29 -40.83
C MET A 1 -12.68 14.23 -39.94
N GLU A 2 -12.58 14.43 -38.63
CA GLU A 2 -13.07 13.47 -37.62
C GLU A 2 -14.54 13.69 -37.32
N TYR A 3 -15.25 12.60 -37.08
CA TYR A 3 -16.65 12.61 -36.67
C TYR A 3 -16.82 12.01 -35.31
N TRP A 4 -17.80 12.50 -34.56
CA TRP A 4 -18.27 11.94 -33.29
C TRP A 4 -19.66 11.34 -33.48
N ASP A 5 -19.92 10.23 -32.80
CA ASP A 5 -21.28 9.73 -32.63
C ASP A 5 -22.03 10.57 -31.59
N ILE A 6 -23.32 10.80 -31.85
CA ILE A 6 -24.18 11.54 -30.93
C ILE A 6 -24.97 10.58 -30.08
N TYR A 7 -24.94 10.82 -28.79
CA TYR A 7 -25.67 10.10 -27.72
C TYR A 7 -26.83 10.95 -27.21
N ASP A 8 -27.86 10.29 -26.67
CA ASP A 8 -28.94 10.95 -25.93
C ASP A 8 -28.56 11.13 -24.42
N ALA A 9 -29.46 11.72 -23.65
CA ALA A 9 -29.27 11.96 -22.22
C ALA A 9 -29.11 10.68 -21.37
N HIS A 10 -29.43 9.51 -21.92
CA HIS A 10 -29.26 8.19 -21.31
C HIS A 10 -28.04 7.43 -21.82
N LYS A 11 -27.13 8.13 -22.53
CA LYS A 11 -25.92 7.56 -23.15
C LYS A 11 -26.22 6.46 -24.18
N GLN A 12 -27.37 6.59 -24.92
CA GLN A 12 -27.71 5.70 -26.02
C GLN A 12 -27.36 6.36 -27.36
N LEU A 13 -26.80 5.59 -28.28
CA LEU A 13 -26.49 6.07 -29.61
C LEU A 13 -27.76 6.52 -30.33
N THR A 14 -27.77 7.75 -30.87
CA THR A 14 -28.90 8.30 -31.63
C THR A 14 -28.84 7.87 -33.09
N GLY A 15 -27.73 7.30 -33.56
CA GLY A 15 -27.46 7.02 -34.97
C GLY A 15 -27.03 8.25 -35.79
N ARG A 16 -26.97 9.43 -35.17
CA ARG A 16 -26.47 10.67 -35.78
C ARG A 16 -24.99 10.85 -35.52
N LYS A 17 -24.32 11.56 -36.43
CA LYS A 17 -22.90 11.92 -36.32
C LYS A 17 -22.75 13.42 -36.49
N MET A 18 -21.71 14.00 -35.88
CA MET A 18 -21.30 15.38 -36.06
C MET A 18 -19.80 15.46 -36.36
N VAL A 19 -19.39 16.52 -37.03
CA VAL A 19 -17.97 16.84 -37.16
C VAL A 19 -17.42 17.25 -35.81
N ARG A 20 -16.22 16.80 -35.46
CA ARG A 20 -15.55 17.13 -34.20
C ARG A 20 -15.48 18.65 -34.00
N ASN A 21 -15.90 19.12 -32.81
CA ASN A 21 -15.97 20.55 -32.45
C ASN A 21 -16.99 21.41 -33.23
N ASP A 22 -17.89 20.83 -33.95
CA ASP A 22 -18.96 21.58 -34.64
C ASP A 22 -20.20 21.74 -33.75
N TRP A 23 -20.03 22.52 -32.67
CA TRP A 23 -21.05 22.76 -31.65
C TRP A 23 -22.37 23.34 -32.18
N ASN A 24 -22.37 23.93 -33.39
CA ASN A 24 -23.58 24.49 -33.98
C ASN A 24 -24.58 23.42 -34.42
N HIS A 25 -24.12 22.17 -34.58
CA HIS A 25 -24.95 21.03 -34.95
C HIS A 25 -25.42 20.19 -33.77
N MET A 26 -24.99 20.50 -32.55
CA MET A 26 -25.54 19.86 -31.33
C MET A 26 -26.93 20.44 -31.04
N GLN A 27 -27.90 19.55 -30.85
CA GLN A 27 -29.26 19.88 -30.43
C GLN A 27 -29.35 19.77 -28.90
N GLU A 28 -30.42 20.35 -28.32
CA GLU A 28 -30.71 20.16 -26.91
C GLU A 28 -30.94 18.66 -26.61
N GLY A 29 -30.20 18.13 -25.61
CA GLY A 29 -30.23 16.70 -25.27
C GLY A 29 -29.26 15.83 -26.05
N ASP A 30 -28.41 16.42 -26.91
CA ASP A 30 -27.32 15.73 -27.59
C ASP A 30 -26.05 15.73 -26.77
N TYR A 31 -25.31 14.63 -26.79
CA TYR A 31 -24.03 14.45 -26.09
C TYR A 31 -23.04 13.76 -27.01
N HIS A 32 -21.76 14.09 -26.86
CA HIS A 32 -20.68 13.27 -27.36
C HIS A 32 -20.02 12.48 -26.23
N LEU A 33 -19.06 11.60 -26.55
CA LEU A 33 -18.37 10.79 -25.58
C LEU A 33 -16.87 11.13 -25.56
N THR A 34 -16.32 11.26 -24.37
CA THR A 34 -14.90 11.46 -24.09
C THR A 34 -14.41 10.36 -23.15
N VAL A 35 -13.17 9.99 -23.24
CA VAL A 35 -12.51 9.02 -22.35
C VAL A 35 -11.34 9.65 -21.63
N LEU A 36 -11.10 9.20 -20.42
CA LEU A 36 -9.93 9.57 -19.60
C LEU A 36 -9.29 8.31 -19.02
N ALA A 37 -7.95 8.30 -18.92
CA ALA A 37 -7.17 7.20 -18.41
C ALA A 37 -6.48 7.57 -17.10
N LEU A 38 -6.87 6.96 -16.00
CA LEU A 38 -6.17 7.02 -14.72
C LEU A 38 -5.11 5.91 -14.70
N ILE A 39 -3.88 6.24 -15.12
CA ILE A 39 -2.79 5.28 -15.25
C ILE A 39 -1.93 5.32 -13.99
N ARG A 40 -1.97 4.24 -13.20
CA ARG A 40 -1.18 4.11 -11.96
C ARG A 40 0.05 3.25 -12.19
N THR A 41 1.16 3.70 -11.66
CA THR A 41 2.38 2.91 -11.53
C THR A 41 2.29 1.97 -10.32
N SER A 42 3.15 0.95 -10.28
CA SER A 42 3.23 0.01 -9.16
C SER A 42 3.60 0.64 -7.82
N ASP A 43 4.15 1.88 -7.82
CA ASP A 43 4.44 2.67 -6.63
C ASP A 43 3.33 3.68 -6.27
N GLY A 44 2.17 3.60 -6.95
CA GLY A 44 0.96 4.40 -6.65
C GLY A 44 0.96 5.81 -7.24
N ARG A 45 2.00 6.22 -8.01
CA ARG A 45 1.98 7.48 -8.74
C ARG A 45 1.06 7.37 -9.96
N ILE A 46 0.56 8.49 -10.42
CA ILE A 46 -0.37 8.60 -11.54
C ILE A 46 0.32 9.38 -12.66
N LEU A 47 0.23 8.86 -13.89
CA LEU A 47 0.70 9.57 -15.06
C LEU A 47 -0.25 10.73 -15.37
N ILE A 48 0.29 11.94 -15.41
CA ILE A 48 -0.42 13.15 -15.81
C ILE A 48 0.31 13.83 -16.94
N THR A 49 -0.47 14.44 -17.85
CA THR A 49 0.01 15.19 -18.99
C THR A 49 -0.30 16.67 -18.84
N GLN A 50 0.51 17.53 -19.43
CA GLN A 50 0.28 18.97 -19.48
C GLN A 50 -0.07 19.37 -20.90
N ARG A 51 -1.16 20.10 -21.04
CA ARG A 51 -1.64 20.60 -22.33
C ARG A 51 -0.68 21.64 -22.90
N LYS A 52 -0.58 21.69 -24.22
CA LYS A 52 0.22 22.67 -24.95
C LYS A 52 -0.21 24.09 -24.65
N ALA A 53 0.76 25.02 -24.69
CA ALA A 53 0.56 26.45 -24.46
C ALA A 53 -0.32 27.13 -25.55
N ASP A 54 -0.38 26.57 -26.74
CA ASP A 54 -1.15 27.08 -27.89
C ASP A 54 -2.57 26.54 -28.00
N LYS A 55 -2.99 25.64 -27.08
CA LYS A 55 -4.38 25.14 -27.04
C LYS A 55 -5.37 26.26 -26.72
N GLN A 56 -6.48 26.32 -27.49
CA GLN A 56 -7.51 27.35 -27.32
C GLN A 56 -8.25 27.24 -25.97
N TRP A 57 -8.36 26.02 -25.42
CA TRP A 57 -9.02 25.76 -24.16
C TRP A 57 -8.03 25.21 -23.14
N ALA A 58 -8.01 25.81 -21.95
CA ALA A 58 -7.19 25.43 -20.80
C ALA A 58 -5.70 25.15 -21.15
N PRO A 59 -4.97 26.13 -21.75
CA PRO A 59 -3.55 25.95 -22.05
C PRO A 59 -2.75 25.77 -20.77
N LEU A 60 -1.70 24.91 -20.81
CA LEU A 60 -0.80 24.58 -19.70
C LEU A 60 -1.45 23.94 -18.49
N SER A 61 -2.72 23.61 -18.53
CA SER A 61 -3.38 22.84 -17.48
C SER A 61 -2.92 21.40 -17.49
N TRP A 62 -2.86 20.81 -16.30
CA TRP A 62 -2.59 19.38 -16.10
C TRP A 62 -3.88 18.56 -16.22
N GLU A 63 -3.77 17.34 -16.71
CA GLU A 63 -4.89 16.41 -16.84
C GLU A 63 -4.39 14.97 -16.79
N ILE A 64 -5.29 14.00 -16.65
CA ILE A 64 -4.99 12.61 -16.98
C ILE A 64 -5.19 12.39 -18.48
N PRO A 65 -4.39 11.51 -19.13
CA PRO A 65 -4.48 11.28 -20.58
C PRO A 65 -5.89 10.93 -21.04
N GLY A 66 -6.28 11.43 -22.23
CA GLY A 66 -7.55 11.11 -22.80
C GLY A 66 -8.03 12.05 -23.90
N GLY A 67 -9.16 11.71 -24.51
CA GLY A 67 -9.70 12.49 -25.62
C GLY A 67 -11.08 12.04 -26.09
N GLY A 68 -11.48 12.53 -27.26
CA GLY A 68 -12.80 12.26 -27.81
C GLY A 68 -12.93 10.87 -28.46
N VAL A 69 -14.07 10.22 -28.25
CA VAL A 69 -14.39 8.95 -28.92
C VAL A 69 -14.82 9.22 -30.33
N THR A 70 -14.14 8.64 -31.33
CA THR A 70 -14.47 8.81 -32.73
C THR A 70 -15.70 7.99 -33.14
N ALA A 71 -16.39 8.41 -34.18
CA ALA A 71 -17.62 7.75 -34.60
C ALA A 71 -17.39 6.29 -35.03
N GLY A 72 -18.09 5.39 -34.40
CA GLY A 72 -18.00 3.94 -34.60
C GLY A 72 -16.98 3.25 -33.69
N GLU A 73 -16.23 3.99 -32.85
CA GLU A 73 -15.30 3.50 -31.88
C GLU A 73 -16.02 3.26 -30.54
N THR A 74 -15.67 2.22 -29.83
CA THR A 74 -16.13 2.03 -28.44
C THR A 74 -15.29 2.88 -27.48
N SER A 75 -15.82 3.19 -26.28
CA SER A 75 -15.05 3.95 -25.28
C SER A 75 -13.77 3.22 -24.85
N ARG A 76 -13.76 1.88 -24.85
CA ARG A 76 -12.57 1.08 -24.54
C ARG A 76 -11.50 1.20 -25.65
N GLU A 77 -11.89 1.11 -26.90
CA GLU A 77 -10.95 1.30 -28.02
C GLU A 77 -10.37 2.70 -28.02
N ALA A 78 -11.22 3.72 -27.77
CA ALA A 78 -10.79 5.11 -27.69
C ALA A 78 -9.77 5.36 -26.59
N VAL A 79 -10.00 4.85 -25.39
CA VAL A 79 -9.05 5.09 -24.28
C VAL A 79 -7.69 4.42 -24.54
N HIS A 80 -7.66 3.24 -25.14
CA HIS A 80 -6.42 2.59 -25.56
C HIS A 80 -5.67 3.37 -26.64
N ARG A 81 -6.39 3.91 -27.63
CA ARG A 81 -5.82 4.77 -28.69
C ARG A 81 -5.24 6.05 -28.09
N GLU A 82 -6.02 6.79 -27.28
CA GLU A 82 -5.57 8.05 -26.66
C GLU A 82 -4.36 7.85 -25.74
N VAL A 83 -4.34 6.79 -24.92
CA VAL A 83 -3.19 6.46 -24.11
C VAL A 83 -1.94 6.20 -24.96
N ALA A 84 -2.07 5.42 -26.03
CA ALA A 84 -0.96 5.13 -26.93
C ALA A 84 -0.47 6.40 -27.67
N GLU A 85 -1.39 7.25 -28.13
CA GLU A 85 -1.07 8.49 -28.85
C GLU A 85 -0.38 9.52 -27.93
N GLU A 86 -0.98 9.82 -26.78
CA GLU A 86 -0.47 10.86 -25.87
C GLU A 86 0.74 10.45 -25.06
N THR A 87 0.92 9.16 -24.75
CA THR A 87 1.95 8.69 -23.78
C THR A 87 2.92 7.65 -24.32
N GLY A 88 2.65 7.09 -25.51
CA GLY A 88 3.43 5.97 -26.08
C GLY A 88 3.28 4.65 -25.32
N LEU A 89 2.47 4.58 -24.28
CA LEU A 89 2.22 3.35 -23.53
C LEU A 89 1.18 2.48 -24.24
N HIS A 90 1.42 1.17 -24.27
CA HIS A 90 0.52 0.21 -24.87
C HIS A 90 0.09 -0.82 -23.82
N PHE A 91 -1.22 -0.92 -23.59
CA PHE A 91 -1.84 -1.92 -22.72
C PHE A 91 -2.54 -2.99 -23.58
N GLN A 92 -2.71 -4.21 -23.01
CA GLN A 92 -3.45 -5.26 -23.70
C GLN A 92 -4.95 -4.88 -23.82
N PRO A 93 -5.67 -5.38 -24.84
CA PRO A 93 -7.07 -4.98 -25.10
C PRO A 93 -8.05 -5.26 -23.97
N ASP A 94 -7.74 -6.19 -23.07
CA ASP A 94 -8.51 -6.55 -21.88
C ASP A 94 -8.08 -5.78 -20.61
N GLU A 95 -6.94 -5.08 -20.65
CA GLU A 95 -6.51 -4.18 -19.58
C GLU A 95 -7.34 -2.89 -19.58
N GLY A 96 -7.33 -2.20 -18.48
CA GLY A 96 -8.14 -1.01 -18.26
C GLY A 96 -9.57 -1.34 -17.83
N GLN A 97 -9.90 -0.97 -16.60
CA GLN A 97 -11.24 -1.13 -16.03
C GLN A 97 -12.00 0.18 -16.08
N LEU A 98 -13.22 0.17 -16.62
CA LEU A 98 -14.12 1.33 -16.48
C LEU A 98 -14.51 1.48 -15.01
N ILE A 99 -14.06 2.57 -14.36
CA ILE A 99 -14.28 2.80 -12.93
C ILE A 99 -15.30 3.90 -12.65
N PHE A 100 -15.52 4.82 -13.60
CA PHE A 100 -16.43 5.92 -13.39
C PHE A 100 -16.97 6.45 -14.72
N THR A 101 -18.23 6.86 -14.74
CA THR A 101 -18.84 7.60 -15.84
C THR A 101 -19.57 8.81 -15.30
N TYR A 102 -19.38 9.97 -15.89
CA TYR A 102 -20.18 11.14 -15.54
C TYR A 102 -20.65 11.88 -16.79
N ARG A 103 -21.66 12.72 -16.61
CA ARG A 103 -22.21 13.62 -17.61
C ARG A 103 -21.81 15.05 -17.28
N SER A 104 -21.39 15.80 -18.28
CA SER A 104 -21.13 17.23 -18.22
C SER A 104 -22.12 17.96 -19.10
N ASP A 105 -22.83 18.93 -18.49
CA ASP A 105 -23.76 19.82 -19.18
C ASP A 105 -23.18 21.24 -19.11
N SER A 106 -22.84 21.83 -20.27
CA SER A 106 -22.42 23.23 -20.36
C SER A 106 -23.41 24.00 -21.25
N PRO A 107 -24.42 24.62 -20.66
CA PRO A 107 -25.43 25.36 -21.41
C PRO A 107 -24.86 26.56 -22.18
N GLU A 108 -23.78 27.15 -21.67
CA GLU A 108 -23.15 28.35 -22.24
C GLU A 108 -22.39 28.04 -23.50
N ASP A 109 -21.69 26.89 -23.57
CA ASP A 109 -20.79 26.50 -24.64
C ASP A 109 -21.42 25.51 -25.62
N ARG A 110 -22.64 25.02 -25.36
CA ARG A 110 -23.30 23.90 -26.05
C ARG A 110 -22.46 22.63 -26.11
N ASN A 111 -21.49 22.50 -25.26
CA ASN A 111 -20.61 21.35 -25.18
C ASN A 111 -21.12 20.38 -24.12
N HIS A 112 -21.97 19.46 -24.53
CA HIS A 112 -22.53 18.44 -23.64
C HIS A 112 -21.88 17.09 -23.93
N TYR A 113 -21.34 16.43 -22.91
CA TYR A 113 -20.62 15.20 -23.10
C TYR A 113 -20.72 14.24 -21.92
N PHE A 114 -20.55 12.96 -22.21
CA PHE A 114 -20.22 11.95 -21.24
C PHE A 114 -18.71 11.76 -21.17
N VAL A 115 -18.23 11.39 -19.99
CA VAL A 115 -16.83 10.99 -19.78
C VAL A 115 -16.81 9.61 -19.17
N ASP A 116 -16.09 8.69 -19.81
CA ASP A 116 -15.74 7.39 -19.25
C ASP A 116 -14.31 7.43 -18.74
N ILE A 117 -14.12 7.10 -17.46
CA ILE A 117 -12.79 7.03 -16.84
C ILE A 117 -12.41 5.57 -16.66
N TYR A 118 -11.29 5.20 -17.25
CA TYR A 118 -10.67 3.87 -17.12
C TYR A 118 -9.46 3.93 -16.21
N GLU A 119 -9.31 2.94 -15.35
CA GLU A 119 -8.10 2.76 -14.55
C GLU A 119 -7.21 1.69 -15.16
N PHE A 120 -5.94 2.02 -15.34
CA PHE A 120 -4.87 1.13 -15.78
C PHE A 120 -3.82 0.99 -14.68
N GLN A 121 -3.31 -0.23 -14.52
CA GLN A 121 -2.18 -0.51 -13.64
C GLN A 121 -0.98 -0.87 -14.51
N GLY A 122 0.15 -0.17 -14.36
CA GLY A 122 1.32 -0.38 -15.20
C GLY A 122 2.63 -0.44 -14.40
N SER A 123 3.54 -1.30 -14.85
CA SER A 123 4.92 -1.34 -14.36
C SER A 123 5.82 -0.68 -15.39
N PHE A 124 5.83 0.65 -15.43
CA PHE A 124 6.64 1.43 -16.36
C PHE A 124 7.39 2.54 -15.61
N THR A 125 8.44 3.04 -16.23
CA THR A 125 9.27 4.16 -15.76
C THR A 125 9.03 5.41 -16.62
N GLU A 126 9.46 6.57 -16.14
CA GLU A 126 9.38 7.82 -16.91
C GLU A 126 10.08 7.71 -18.28
N ASN A 127 11.13 6.89 -18.41
CA ASN A 127 11.87 6.72 -19.66
C ASN A 127 11.08 5.96 -20.75
N GLU A 128 10.01 5.26 -20.38
CA GLU A 128 9.14 4.52 -21.28
C GLU A 128 7.95 5.33 -21.76
N VAL A 129 7.76 6.54 -21.22
CA VAL A 129 6.70 7.45 -21.62
C VAL A 129 7.20 8.34 -22.77
N HIS A 130 6.52 8.29 -23.89
CA HIS A 130 6.85 9.04 -25.10
C HIS A 130 5.66 9.91 -25.49
N ILE A 131 5.70 11.19 -25.10
CA ILE A 131 4.60 12.12 -25.36
C ILE A 131 4.49 12.51 -26.83
N GLN A 132 3.26 12.74 -27.27
CA GLN A 132 2.99 13.33 -28.57
C GLN A 132 3.25 14.85 -28.51
N GLU A 133 4.38 15.29 -29.04
CA GLU A 133 4.85 16.69 -28.94
C GLU A 133 3.90 17.73 -29.52
N ASP A 134 2.99 17.35 -30.42
CA ASP A 134 1.99 18.24 -31.01
C ASP A 134 0.79 18.51 -30.08
N GLU A 135 0.55 17.62 -29.08
CA GLU A 135 -0.61 17.68 -28.19
C GLU A 135 -0.24 17.94 -26.74
N VAL A 136 0.88 17.40 -26.28
CA VAL A 136 1.35 17.39 -24.90
C VAL A 136 2.61 18.24 -24.74
N GLU A 137 2.63 19.17 -23.79
CA GLU A 137 3.78 20.03 -23.46
C GLU A 137 4.81 19.27 -22.62
N SER A 138 4.33 18.53 -21.60
CA SER A 138 5.15 17.77 -20.69
C SER A 138 4.31 16.70 -19.97
N PHE A 139 4.97 15.76 -19.33
CA PHE A 139 4.32 14.78 -18.47
C PHE A 139 5.09 14.62 -17.15
N ARG A 140 4.48 13.99 -16.18
CA ARG A 140 5.14 13.51 -14.96
C ARG A 140 4.34 12.39 -14.29
N LEU A 141 5.02 11.61 -13.46
CA LEU A 141 4.41 10.69 -12.53
C LEU A 141 4.17 11.44 -11.21
N ALA A 142 2.92 11.82 -10.95
CA ALA A 142 2.54 12.61 -9.80
C ALA A 142 1.88 11.75 -8.72
N SER A 143 2.17 12.05 -7.46
CA SER A 143 1.43 11.47 -6.34
C SER A 143 -0.01 12.03 -6.30
N PRO A 144 -0.98 11.29 -5.72
CA PRO A 144 -2.33 11.81 -5.48
C PRO A 144 -2.34 13.18 -4.78
N GLY A 145 -1.42 13.42 -3.84
CA GLY A 145 -1.29 14.70 -3.14
C GLY A 145 -0.86 15.86 -4.05
N GLU A 146 0.07 15.62 -4.99
CA GLU A 146 0.47 16.64 -5.97
C GLU A 146 -0.66 16.97 -6.92
N ILE A 147 -1.45 15.96 -7.36
CA ILE A 147 -2.63 16.20 -8.21
C ILE A 147 -3.68 17.02 -7.46
N ARG A 148 -3.91 16.73 -6.16
CA ARG A 148 -4.81 17.54 -5.31
C ARG A 148 -4.35 19.00 -5.22
N ALA A 149 -3.07 19.22 -4.97
CA ALA A 149 -2.51 20.56 -4.89
C ALA A 149 -2.70 21.34 -6.22
N LEU A 150 -2.53 20.68 -7.35
CA LEU A 150 -2.81 21.25 -8.68
C LEU A 150 -4.30 21.55 -8.87
N GLY A 151 -5.17 20.64 -8.44
CA GLY A 151 -6.63 20.81 -8.54
C GLY A 151 -7.16 21.95 -7.67
N GLU A 152 -6.71 22.02 -6.42
CA GLU A 152 -7.03 23.10 -5.48
C GLU A 152 -6.52 24.47 -5.98
N ALA A 153 -5.41 24.49 -6.71
CA ALA A 153 -4.89 25.69 -7.36
C ALA A 153 -5.62 26.04 -8.68
N GLY A 154 -6.61 25.24 -9.11
CA GLY A 154 -7.36 25.43 -10.35
C GLY A 154 -6.57 25.08 -11.63
N ASN A 155 -5.47 24.33 -11.50
CA ASN A 155 -4.55 23.98 -12.59
C ASN A 155 -4.59 22.48 -12.96
N PHE A 156 -5.69 21.79 -12.64
CA PHE A 156 -5.91 20.41 -13.03
C PHE A 156 -7.34 20.22 -13.56
N LEU A 157 -7.45 19.75 -14.81
CA LEU A 157 -8.73 19.60 -15.47
C LEU A 157 -9.53 18.44 -14.86
N HIS A 158 -10.84 18.62 -14.82
CA HIS A 158 -11.78 17.64 -14.28
C HIS A 158 -11.53 17.24 -12.80
N TYR A 159 -10.71 18.02 -12.06
CA TYR A 159 -10.29 17.67 -10.69
C TYR A 159 -11.45 17.24 -9.80
N HIS A 160 -12.50 18.06 -9.69
CA HIS A 160 -13.66 17.76 -8.84
C HIS A 160 -14.44 16.49 -9.24
N ARG A 161 -14.18 15.95 -10.43
CA ARG A 161 -14.79 14.70 -10.91
C ARG A 161 -13.93 13.48 -10.60
N ILE A 162 -12.61 13.68 -10.53
CA ILE A 162 -11.65 12.59 -10.31
C ILE A 162 -11.08 12.59 -8.89
N GLU A 163 -11.35 13.61 -8.08
CA GLU A 163 -10.82 13.76 -6.73
C GLU A 163 -11.02 12.50 -5.88
N GLU A 164 -12.23 11.92 -5.92
CA GLU A 164 -12.54 10.70 -5.20
C GLU A 164 -11.79 9.47 -5.75
N LEU A 165 -11.44 9.49 -7.05
CA LEU A 165 -10.71 8.42 -7.72
C LEU A 165 -9.21 8.46 -7.42
N LEU A 166 -8.67 9.60 -6.99
CA LEU A 166 -7.26 9.73 -6.59
C LEU A 166 -6.90 8.91 -5.35
N GLY A 167 -7.89 8.34 -4.68
CA GLY A 167 -7.72 7.63 -3.42
C GLY A 167 -7.77 8.57 -2.21
N MET A 168 -7.68 8.00 -1.04
CA MET A 168 -7.69 8.76 0.21
C MET A 168 -6.29 9.29 0.51
N GLU A 169 -6.15 10.58 0.77
CA GLU A 169 -4.89 11.14 1.20
C GLU A 169 -4.70 10.99 2.71
N VAL A 170 -3.51 10.56 3.11
CA VAL A 170 -3.08 10.52 4.51
C VAL A 170 -1.99 11.55 4.70
N ARG A 171 -2.22 12.56 5.54
CA ARG A 171 -1.21 13.58 5.93
C ARG A 171 -1.01 13.63 7.45
N LYS A 172 -2.09 13.50 8.22
CA LYS A 172 -2.12 13.63 9.68
C LYS A 172 -2.29 12.28 10.34
N ILE A 173 -1.28 11.84 11.04
CA ILE A 173 -1.20 10.49 11.59
C ILE A 173 -1.09 10.55 13.11
N THR A 174 -1.93 9.80 13.80
CA THR A 174 -1.75 9.52 15.23
C THR A 174 -1.28 8.08 15.40
N ILE A 175 -0.16 7.90 16.12
CA ILE A 175 0.30 6.59 16.59
C ILE A 175 -0.14 6.45 18.05
N ALA A 176 -1.02 5.50 18.30
CA ALA A 176 -1.51 5.20 19.64
C ALA A 176 -0.67 4.09 20.29
N GLY A 177 0.20 4.47 21.22
CA GLY A 177 1.15 3.57 21.87
C GLY A 177 2.59 3.93 21.56
N ALA A 178 3.37 4.32 22.57
CA ALA A 178 4.74 4.81 22.45
C ALA A 178 5.80 3.75 22.87
N GLY A 179 5.50 2.46 22.64
CA GLY A 179 6.46 1.37 22.75
C GLY A 179 7.49 1.38 21.61
N THR A 180 8.34 0.33 21.55
CA THR A 180 9.41 0.24 20.53
C THR A 180 8.88 0.37 19.12
N MET A 181 7.80 -0.28 18.76
CA MET A 181 7.19 -0.16 17.44
C MET A 181 6.64 1.25 17.21
N GLY A 182 5.89 1.81 18.16
CA GLY A 182 5.21 3.09 18.01
C GLY A 182 6.15 4.27 17.84
N TYR A 183 7.20 4.40 18.65
CA TYR A 183 8.15 5.52 18.44
C TYR A 183 8.94 5.37 17.14
N SER A 184 9.24 4.12 16.72
CA SER A 184 9.93 3.89 15.45
C SER A 184 9.03 4.20 14.23
N MET A 185 7.73 3.86 14.28
CA MET A 185 6.77 4.27 13.26
C MET A 185 6.65 5.79 13.20
N ALA A 186 6.50 6.45 14.37
CA ALA A 186 6.42 7.90 14.44
C ALA A 186 7.64 8.58 13.81
N GLU A 187 8.85 8.05 14.05
CA GLU A 187 10.07 8.53 13.41
C GLU A 187 10.03 8.34 11.88
N ILE A 188 9.61 7.17 11.40
CA ILE A 188 9.53 6.89 9.95
C ILE A 188 8.56 7.87 9.28
N PHE A 189 7.34 8.01 9.79
CA PHE A 189 6.37 8.94 9.21
C PHE A 189 6.85 10.40 9.24
N ALA A 190 7.41 10.86 10.37
CA ALA A 190 7.90 12.23 10.49
C ALA A 190 9.11 12.53 9.59
N ARG A 191 9.96 11.53 9.29
CA ARG A 191 11.05 11.66 8.30
C ARG A 191 10.53 11.82 6.88
N ASN A 192 9.39 11.21 6.57
CA ASN A 192 8.74 11.28 5.27
C ASN A 192 7.72 12.43 5.14
N GLY A 193 7.76 13.41 6.06
CA GLY A 193 7.02 14.66 5.92
C GLY A 193 5.58 14.64 6.44
N TYR A 194 5.14 13.57 7.09
CA TYR A 194 3.80 13.48 7.68
C TYR A 194 3.70 14.27 8.99
N GLU A 195 2.52 14.83 9.28
CA GLU A 195 2.20 15.43 10.57
C GLU A 195 1.91 14.32 11.57
N VAL A 196 2.81 14.09 12.52
CA VAL A 196 2.75 12.93 13.42
C VAL A 196 2.46 13.35 14.84
N THR A 197 1.46 12.70 15.45
CA THR A 197 1.20 12.73 16.88
C THR A 197 1.48 11.35 17.47
N LEU A 198 2.35 11.26 18.45
CA LEU A 198 2.58 10.06 19.26
C LEU A 198 1.81 10.20 20.56
N TRP A 199 0.75 9.42 20.68
CA TRP A 199 -0.10 9.37 21.87
C TRP A 199 0.23 8.18 22.75
N ASN A 200 0.20 8.37 24.06
CA ASN A 200 0.22 7.28 25.04
C ASN A 200 -0.47 7.73 26.32
N HIS A 201 -1.20 6.85 26.97
CA HIS A 201 -1.89 7.14 28.24
C HIS A 201 -0.95 7.44 29.42
N ARG A 202 0.37 7.23 29.29
CA ARG A 202 1.37 7.45 30.34
C ARG A 202 2.48 8.38 29.88
N GLN A 203 2.62 9.52 30.52
CA GLN A 203 3.67 10.50 30.22
C GLN A 203 5.10 9.91 30.29
N PRO A 204 5.46 9.08 31.32
CA PRO A 204 6.81 8.50 31.37
C PRO A 204 7.16 7.62 30.18
N THR A 205 6.17 7.03 29.50
CA THR A 205 6.40 6.23 28.27
C THR A 205 6.73 7.14 27.09
N LEU A 206 6.04 8.27 26.98
CA LEU A 206 6.35 9.31 25.98
C LEU A 206 7.74 9.90 26.18
N ASP A 207 8.11 10.19 27.43
CA ASP A 207 9.42 10.77 27.75
C ASP A 207 10.57 9.81 27.39
N ARG A 208 10.39 8.52 27.63
CA ARG A 208 11.34 7.48 27.18
C ARG A 208 11.38 7.37 25.66
N ALA A 209 10.22 7.44 24.97
CA ALA A 209 10.15 7.40 23.52
C ALA A 209 10.94 8.56 22.87
N LYS A 210 10.80 9.78 23.42
CA LYS A 210 11.56 10.95 22.98
C LYS A 210 13.07 10.72 22.96
N THR A 211 13.62 9.99 23.94
CA THR A 211 15.07 9.72 24.01
C THR A 211 15.55 8.67 23.00
N LYS A 212 14.62 7.97 22.34
CA LYS A 212 14.93 6.91 21.35
C LYS A 212 14.81 7.38 19.90
N ILE A 213 14.11 8.49 19.67
CA ILE A 213 13.95 9.10 18.36
C ILE A 213 15.14 10.03 18.09
N ALA A 214 15.59 10.08 16.84
CA ALA A 214 16.70 10.92 16.43
C ALA A 214 16.41 12.42 16.71
N PRO A 215 17.43 13.21 17.17
CA PRO A 215 17.25 14.60 17.62
C PRO A 215 16.71 15.54 16.52
N ASP A 216 17.00 15.25 15.27
CA ASP A 216 16.53 16.02 14.11
C ASP A 216 15.05 15.78 13.79
N VAL A 217 14.49 14.64 14.24
CA VAL A 217 13.11 14.24 13.96
C VAL A 217 12.18 14.47 15.15
N VAL A 218 12.67 14.32 16.36
CA VAL A 218 11.84 14.41 17.58
C VAL A 218 11.04 15.72 17.65
N ARG A 219 11.60 16.81 17.09
CA ARG A 219 10.94 18.13 17.05
C ARG A 219 9.76 18.22 16.06
N LYS A 220 9.66 17.26 15.15
CA LYS A 220 8.60 17.17 14.14
C LYS A 220 7.40 16.33 14.62
N ILE A 221 7.50 15.76 15.83
CA ILE A 221 6.47 14.88 16.39
C ILE A 221 5.82 15.56 17.59
N THR A 222 4.51 15.59 17.61
CA THR A 222 3.71 16.01 18.77
C THR A 222 3.58 14.82 19.73
N PHE A 223 3.91 15.03 21.02
CA PHE A 223 3.78 14.01 22.06
C PHE A 223 2.70 14.42 23.03
N THR A 224 1.71 13.59 23.25
CA THR A 224 0.58 13.92 24.12
C THR A 224 -0.05 12.72 24.79
N THR A 225 -0.61 12.96 25.97
CA THR A 225 -1.53 12.04 26.67
C THR A 225 -2.99 12.41 26.48
N ASP A 226 -3.27 13.51 25.80
CA ASP A 226 -4.61 14.05 25.58
C ASP A 226 -5.31 13.32 24.43
N ASP A 227 -6.57 12.97 24.64
CA ASP A 227 -7.38 12.25 23.64
C ASP A 227 -7.81 13.13 22.45
N SER A 228 -7.60 14.43 22.47
CA SER A 228 -7.74 15.30 21.31
C SER A 228 -6.81 14.86 20.16
N ALA A 229 -5.78 14.06 20.45
CA ALA A 229 -4.92 13.41 19.48
C ALA A 229 -5.68 12.56 18.44
N PHE A 230 -6.90 12.13 18.71
CA PHE A 230 -7.70 11.32 17.81
C PHE A 230 -8.61 12.12 16.87
N LYS A 231 -8.73 13.46 17.08
CA LYS A 231 -9.56 14.34 16.25
C LYS A 231 -8.77 14.95 15.10
N GLY A 232 -9.41 15.13 13.96
CA GLY A 232 -8.80 15.76 12.78
C GLY A 232 -7.64 14.96 12.20
N ARG A 233 -7.71 13.63 12.26
CA ARG A 233 -6.66 12.72 11.76
C ARG A 233 -7.13 11.93 10.55
N ASP A 234 -6.23 11.79 9.59
CA ASP A 234 -6.50 10.96 8.42
C ASP A 234 -6.29 9.48 8.76
N LEU A 235 -5.28 9.19 9.61
CA LEU A 235 -4.93 7.83 10.03
C LEU A 235 -4.64 7.78 11.54
N VAL A 236 -5.20 6.77 12.19
CA VAL A 236 -4.81 6.36 13.54
C VAL A 236 -4.25 4.94 13.48
N VAL A 237 -2.98 4.76 13.85
CA VAL A 237 -2.34 3.44 13.95
C VAL A 237 -2.30 3.02 15.43
N GLU A 238 -3.07 2.00 15.77
CA GLU A 238 -3.06 1.42 17.11
C GLU A 238 -1.84 0.48 17.27
N ASN A 239 -1.07 0.71 18.29
CA ASN A 239 0.15 0.00 18.63
C ASN A 239 0.33 -0.16 20.14
N ILE A 240 -0.77 -0.47 20.83
CA ILE A 240 -0.82 -0.72 22.28
C ILE A 240 -0.48 -2.20 22.59
N ALA A 241 -0.71 -2.63 23.83
CA ALA A 241 -0.44 -4.01 24.25
C ALA A 241 -1.18 -5.05 23.38
N GLU A 242 -0.51 -6.16 23.07
CA GLU A 242 -1.06 -7.26 22.29
C GLU A 242 -1.97 -8.13 23.18
N ASP A 243 -3.11 -7.55 23.54
CA ASP A 243 -4.15 -8.18 24.36
C ASP A 243 -5.52 -7.79 23.80
N LEU A 244 -6.37 -8.77 23.55
CA LEU A 244 -7.66 -8.59 22.90
C LEU A 244 -8.56 -7.62 23.70
N ALA A 245 -8.70 -7.84 25.00
CA ALA A 245 -9.59 -7.03 25.84
C ALA A 245 -9.11 -5.59 25.95
N VAL A 246 -7.78 -5.38 26.01
CA VAL A 246 -7.18 -4.03 26.03
C VAL A 246 -7.45 -3.30 24.70
N LYS A 247 -7.33 -3.99 23.56
CA LYS A 247 -7.59 -3.40 22.25
C LYS A 247 -9.08 -3.13 22.05
N GLU A 248 -9.96 -4.04 22.45
CA GLU A 248 -11.42 -3.83 22.40
C GLU A 248 -11.84 -2.59 23.19
N THR A 249 -11.37 -2.47 24.45
CA THR A 249 -11.61 -1.28 25.28
C THR A 249 -11.11 0.00 24.61
N PHE A 250 -9.89 -0.04 24.05
CA PHE A 250 -9.32 1.10 23.33
C PHE A 250 -10.21 1.55 22.17
N TYR A 251 -10.67 0.64 21.34
CA TYR A 251 -11.52 1.00 20.20
C TYR A 251 -12.89 1.52 20.63
N GLN A 252 -13.51 0.91 21.64
CA GLN A 252 -14.78 1.39 22.18
C GLN A 252 -14.69 2.80 22.74
N GLU A 253 -13.57 3.16 23.40
CA GLU A 253 -13.37 4.48 23.97
C GLU A 253 -12.87 5.52 22.95
N LYS A 254 -11.97 5.14 22.04
CA LYS A 254 -11.26 6.11 21.19
C LYS A 254 -11.86 6.26 19.81
N SER A 255 -12.45 5.22 19.20
CA SER A 255 -13.02 5.35 17.86
C SER A 255 -14.19 6.36 17.77
N PRO A 256 -15.03 6.57 18.82
CA PRO A 256 -16.03 7.63 18.79
C PRO A 256 -15.47 9.07 18.76
N LEU A 257 -14.19 9.26 19.08
CA LEU A 257 -13.50 10.56 19.05
C LEU A 257 -12.93 10.90 17.66
N MET A 258 -12.87 9.92 16.78
CA MET A 258 -12.29 10.03 15.45
C MET A 258 -13.32 10.60 14.46
N ASP A 259 -12.83 11.27 13.43
CA ASP A 259 -13.69 11.81 12.39
C ASP A 259 -14.22 10.71 11.47
N GLU A 260 -15.32 10.96 10.76
CA GLU A 260 -15.95 9.99 9.86
C GLU A 260 -15.02 9.49 8.74
N ARG A 261 -14.03 10.31 8.35
CA ARG A 261 -13.06 9.98 7.29
C ARG A 261 -11.80 9.30 7.81
N THR A 262 -11.60 9.24 9.13
CA THR A 262 -10.38 8.67 9.72
C THR A 262 -10.26 7.19 9.37
N ILE A 263 -9.11 6.78 8.83
CA ILE A 263 -8.71 5.38 8.69
C ILE A 263 -8.17 4.92 10.04
N VAL A 264 -8.58 3.74 10.48
CA VAL A 264 -8.08 3.14 11.72
C VAL A 264 -7.31 1.86 11.37
N ALA A 265 -6.07 1.78 11.78
CA ALA A 265 -5.22 0.62 11.53
C ALA A 265 -4.73 0.01 12.84
N THR A 266 -4.64 -1.32 12.91
CA THR A 266 -4.04 -2.03 14.05
C THR A 266 -2.71 -2.65 13.65
N ASN A 267 -1.70 -2.52 14.50
CA ASN A 267 -0.42 -3.23 14.37
C ASN A 267 -0.42 -4.55 15.15
N THR A 268 -1.55 -5.21 15.31
CA THR A 268 -1.59 -6.55 15.90
C THR A 268 -0.76 -7.53 15.06
N SER A 269 -0.10 -8.48 15.73
CA SER A 269 0.72 -9.49 15.03
C SER A 269 -0.05 -10.77 14.71
N GLY A 270 -1.31 -10.91 15.15
CA GLY A 270 -2.03 -12.15 14.91
C GLY A 270 -3.47 -12.24 15.43
N LEU A 271 -3.96 -11.21 16.16
CA LEU A 271 -5.36 -11.15 16.55
C LEU A 271 -6.25 -10.94 15.32
N SER A 272 -7.45 -11.52 15.33
CA SER A 272 -8.39 -11.38 14.23
C SER A 272 -8.84 -9.92 14.04
N ILE A 273 -8.64 -9.41 12.84
CA ILE A 273 -9.07 -8.07 12.44
C ILE A 273 -10.60 -7.97 12.45
N ASN A 274 -11.30 -9.04 12.01
CA ASN A 274 -12.76 -9.14 12.07
C ASN A 274 -13.28 -9.02 13.52
N THR A 275 -12.57 -9.60 14.48
CA THR A 275 -12.95 -9.52 15.90
C THR A 275 -12.76 -8.10 16.43
N LEU A 276 -11.63 -7.46 16.15
CA LEU A 276 -11.36 -6.09 16.58
C LEU A 276 -12.30 -5.07 15.91
N ALA A 277 -12.63 -5.26 14.65
CA ALA A 277 -13.51 -4.39 13.86
C ALA A 277 -14.88 -4.18 14.50
N LYS A 278 -15.40 -5.18 15.26
CA LYS A 278 -16.69 -5.09 15.96
C LYS A 278 -16.75 -3.99 17.02
N ASN A 279 -15.58 -3.50 17.45
CA ASN A 279 -15.45 -2.47 18.48
C ASN A 279 -15.10 -1.10 17.89
N VAL A 280 -15.03 -0.97 16.56
CA VAL A 280 -14.71 0.28 15.86
C VAL A 280 -15.99 0.89 15.30
N VAL A 281 -16.18 2.20 15.47
CA VAL A 281 -17.42 2.91 15.05
C VAL A 281 -17.62 2.84 13.52
N LYS A 282 -16.53 2.91 12.74
CA LYS A 282 -16.54 2.82 11.27
C LYS A 282 -15.72 1.61 10.83
N PRO A 283 -16.24 0.38 10.99
CA PRO A 283 -15.48 -0.82 10.69
C PRO A 283 -15.04 -0.91 9.22
N GLU A 284 -15.81 -0.35 8.29
CA GLU A 284 -15.44 -0.29 6.87
C GLU A 284 -14.16 0.52 6.59
N ARG A 285 -13.71 1.33 7.55
CA ARG A 285 -12.46 2.11 7.50
C ARG A 285 -11.37 1.56 8.40
N PHE A 286 -11.55 0.33 8.88
CA PHE A 286 -10.61 -0.38 9.75
C PHE A 286 -9.87 -1.48 8.98
N LEU A 287 -8.59 -1.69 9.31
CA LEU A 287 -7.75 -2.74 8.74
C LEU A 287 -6.56 -3.09 9.64
N GLY A 288 -5.88 -4.19 9.33
CA GLY A 288 -4.57 -4.49 9.91
C GLY A 288 -3.45 -3.80 9.11
N MET A 289 -2.51 -3.18 9.82
CA MET A 289 -1.26 -2.66 9.26
C MET A 289 -0.11 -3.25 10.06
N HIS A 290 0.27 -4.46 9.73
CA HIS A 290 1.23 -5.25 10.50
C HIS A 290 2.67 -4.95 10.09
N TRP A 291 3.42 -4.36 11.02
CA TRP A 291 4.83 -4.01 10.87
C TRP A 291 5.72 -5.05 11.55
N PHE A 292 6.90 -5.25 11.00
CA PHE A 292 7.88 -6.20 11.52
C PHE A 292 9.00 -5.51 12.30
N ASN A 293 9.41 -6.12 13.41
CA ASN A 293 10.46 -5.59 14.27
C ASN A 293 11.87 -5.98 13.75
N PRO A 294 12.82 -5.05 13.58
CA PRO A 294 12.71 -3.60 13.77
C PRO A 294 12.04 -2.89 12.58
N PRO A 295 11.06 -2.01 12.82
CA PRO A 295 10.32 -1.39 11.72
C PRO A 295 11.17 -0.47 10.84
N THR A 296 12.29 0.03 11.34
CA THR A 296 13.26 0.84 10.58
C THR A 296 14.10 0.02 9.60
N LEU A 297 14.18 -1.30 9.75
CA LEU A 297 15.04 -2.17 8.96
C LEU A 297 14.29 -3.16 8.08
N ILE A 298 13.14 -3.66 8.55
CA ILE A 298 12.32 -4.61 7.78
C ILE A 298 11.43 -3.84 6.81
N PRO A 299 11.52 -4.11 5.50
CA PRO A 299 10.74 -3.39 4.50
C PRO A 299 9.26 -3.80 4.47
N LEU A 300 8.92 -5.03 4.84
CA LEU A 300 7.58 -5.57 4.72
C LEU A 300 6.58 -4.87 5.65
N ILE A 301 5.41 -4.57 5.09
CA ILE A 301 4.17 -4.27 5.83
C ILE A 301 3.07 -5.17 5.25
N GLU A 302 2.37 -5.93 6.08
CA GLU A 302 1.14 -6.60 5.67
C GLU A 302 -0.05 -5.66 5.91
N ILE A 303 -0.90 -5.54 4.90
CA ILE A 303 -2.16 -4.77 4.96
C ILE A 303 -3.28 -5.78 4.92
N ILE A 304 -3.96 -5.96 6.04
CA ILE A 304 -4.93 -7.04 6.22
C ILE A 304 -6.35 -6.48 6.16
N LYS A 305 -7.11 -6.89 5.16
CA LYS A 305 -8.53 -6.58 5.06
C LYS A 305 -9.33 -7.53 5.95
N HIS A 306 -10.39 -7.00 6.51
CA HIS A 306 -11.48 -7.81 7.07
C HIS A 306 -12.72 -7.73 6.16
N ASP A 307 -13.80 -8.42 6.53
CA ASP A 307 -14.93 -8.68 5.63
C ASP A 307 -15.60 -7.42 5.06
N THR A 308 -15.52 -6.28 5.76
CA THR A 308 -16.15 -5.02 5.32
C THR A 308 -15.15 -3.89 5.04
N THR A 309 -13.85 -4.14 5.08
CA THR A 309 -12.85 -3.10 4.74
C THR A 309 -13.06 -2.61 3.31
N LEU A 310 -13.23 -1.32 3.14
CA LEU A 310 -13.33 -0.70 1.81
C LEU A 310 -12.03 -0.86 1.03
N ALA A 311 -12.13 -1.19 -0.25
CA ALA A 311 -10.96 -1.31 -1.13
C ALA A 311 -10.13 -0.02 -1.17
N ALA A 312 -10.80 1.15 -1.22
CA ALA A 312 -10.13 2.45 -1.21
C ALA A 312 -9.35 2.72 0.10
N VAL A 313 -9.80 2.20 1.24
CA VAL A 313 -9.07 2.28 2.52
C VAL A 313 -7.80 1.43 2.49
N ALA A 314 -7.91 0.20 2.00
CA ALA A 314 -6.75 -0.68 1.86
C ALA A 314 -5.73 -0.11 0.87
N GLN A 315 -6.20 0.46 -0.25
CA GLN A 315 -5.34 1.10 -1.24
C GLN A 315 -4.62 2.33 -0.67
N ALA A 316 -5.31 3.19 0.09
CA ALA A 316 -4.69 4.36 0.71
C ALA A 316 -3.54 3.99 1.67
N ILE A 317 -3.69 2.91 2.43
CA ILE A 317 -2.62 2.41 3.31
C ILE A 317 -1.51 1.71 2.52
N TYR A 318 -1.84 1.07 1.41
CA TYR A 318 -0.87 0.49 0.48
C TYR A 318 0.03 1.61 -0.12
N ASP A 319 -0.58 2.67 -0.65
CA ASP A 319 0.12 3.82 -1.22
C ASP A 319 0.95 4.56 -0.16
N LEU A 320 0.41 4.74 1.04
CA LEU A 320 1.15 5.29 2.19
C LEU A 320 2.40 4.46 2.51
N ALA A 321 2.28 3.13 2.51
CA ALA A 321 3.42 2.26 2.79
C ALA A 321 4.50 2.38 1.70
N LEU A 322 4.12 2.48 0.43
CA LEU A 322 5.06 2.76 -0.66
C LEU A 322 5.74 4.12 -0.51
N ALA A 323 4.97 5.17 -0.19
CA ALA A 323 5.49 6.53 -0.02
C ALA A 323 6.52 6.67 1.10
N ILE A 324 6.48 5.80 2.11
CA ILE A 324 7.49 5.70 3.18
C ILE A 324 8.56 4.63 2.90
N HIS A 325 8.73 4.25 1.64
CA HIS A 325 9.74 3.29 1.17
C HIS A 325 9.62 1.88 1.77
N LYS A 326 8.39 1.46 2.09
CA LYS A 326 8.08 0.10 2.50
C LYS A 326 7.65 -0.76 1.31
N LYS A 327 7.57 -2.06 1.53
CA LYS A 327 7.10 -3.05 0.56
C LYS A 327 5.79 -3.66 1.11
N PRO A 328 4.64 -3.05 0.79
CA PRO A 328 3.36 -3.54 1.28
C PRO A 328 2.94 -4.82 0.56
N VAL A 329 2.26 -5.69 1.30
CA VAL A 329 1.58 -6.87 0.78
C VAL A 329 0.13 -6.83 1.25
N LEU A 330 -0.81 -6.93 0.31
CA LEU A 330 -2.22 -6.99 0.62
C LEU A 330 -2.62 -8.42 1.03
N VAL A 331 -3.21 -8.56 2.20
CA VAL A 331 -3.78 -9.81 2.71
C VAL A 331 -5.31 -9.70 2.62
N GLU A 332 -5.88 -10.34 1.62
CA GLU A 332 -7.27 -10.19 1.22
C GLU A 332 -8.29 -10.73 2.25
N LYS A 333 -7.85 -11.66 3.10
CA LYS A 333 -8.72 -12.29 4.11
C LYS A 333 -8.03 -12.34 5.46
N ASP A 334 -8.78 -11.98 6.49
CA ASP A 334 -8.36 -12.11 7.88
C ASP A 334 -8.22 -13.58 8.28
N VAL A 335 -7.01 -13.97 8.64
CA VAL A 335 -6.67 -15.25 9.23
C VAL A 335 -5.68 -15.06 10.37
N TYR A 336 -5.74 -15.89 11.41
CA TYR A 336 -4.80 -15.82 12.53
C TYR A 336 -3.35 -15.88 12.05
N GLY A 337 -2.53 -14.86 12.43
CA GLY A 337 -1.10 -14.77 12.08
C GLY A 337 -0.84 -14.34 10.63
N PHE A 338 -1.87 -13.97 9.88
CA PHE A 338 -1.81 -13.43 8.52
C PHE A 338 -1.00 -14.34 7.56
N ALA A 339 -0.20 -13.79 6.66
CA ALA A 339 0.64 -14.60 5.76
C ALA A 339 2.03 -14.86 6.36
N ALA A 340 2.73 -13.83 6.79
CA ALA A 340 4.14 -13.95 7.18
C ALA A 340 4.33 -14.78 8.46
N ASN A 341 3.53 -14.53 9.51
CA ASN A 341 3.65 -15.31 10.74
C ASN A 341 3.24 -16.77 10.54
N ARG A 342 2.28 -17.05 9.66
CA ARG A 342 1.90 -18.44 9.33
C ARG A 342 3.04 -19.18 8.67
N ILE A 343 3.68 -18.58 7.66
CA ILE A 343 4.82 -19.17 6.96
C ILE A 343 6.00 -19.34 7.95
N GLN A 344 6.31 -18.30 8.74
CA GLN A 344 7.37 -18.36 9.74
C GLN A 344 7.16 -19.47 10.76
N LEU A 345 5.96 -19.63 11.31
CA LEU A 345 5.68 -20.66 12.31
C LEU A 345 5.65 -22.07 11.70
N ALA A 346 5.24 -22.25 10.44
CA ALA A 346 5.35 -23.52 9.73
C ALA A 346 6.82 -23.96 9.61
N VAL A 347 7.69 -23.04 9.18
CA VAL A 347 9.14 -23.30 9.12
C VAL A 347 9.73 -23.57 10.51
N LEU A 348 9.37 -22.79 11.53
CA LEU A 348 9.88 -22.96 12.90
C LEU A 348 9.44 -24.30 13.51
N ARG A 349 8.21 -24.75 13.25
CA ARG A 349 7.72 -26.04 13.73
C ARG A 349 8.61 -27.19 13.23
N GLU A 350 8.87 -27.24 11.93
CA GLU A 350 9.73 -28.26 11.34
C GLU A 350 11.19 -28.12 11.81
N ALA A 351 11.73 -26.90 11.85
CA ALA A 351 13.09 -26.64 12.33
C ALA A 351 13.30 -27.13 13.76
N LEU A 352 12.36 -26.89 14.65
CA LEU A 352 12.42 -27.33 16.05
C LEU A 352 12.27 -28.87 16.16
N SER A 353 11.41 -29.48 15.32
CA SER A 353 11.23 -30.92 15.23
C SER A 353 12.53 -31.61 14.85
N LEU A 354 13.23 -31.14 13.83
CA LEU A 354 14.52 -31.68 13.39
C LEU A 354 15.58 -31.61 14.50
N VAL A 355 15.63 -30.50 15.25
CA VAL A 355 16.54 -30.38 16.41
C VAL A 355 16.17 -31.35 17.54
N GLN A 356 14.88 -31.44 17.85
CA GLN A 356 14.38 -32.36 18.91
C GLN A 356 14.65 -33.84 18.60
N LYS A 357 14.54 -34.21 17.32
CA LYS A 357 14.84 -35.57 16.80
C LYS A 357 16.35 -35.84 16.70
N GLY A 358 17.21 -34.83 16.92
CA GLY A 358 18.67 -34.97 16.80
C GLY A 358 19.17 -35.12 15.37
N VAL A 359 18.36 -34.76 14.39
CA VAL A 359 18.72 -34.82 12.97
C VAL A 359 19.79 -33.77 12.64
N VAL A 360 19.69 -32.59 13.26
CA VAL A 360 20.58 -31.47 13.05
C VAL A 360 20.70 -30.62 14.31
N SER A 361 21.86 -29.94 14.52
CA SER A 361 22.03 -29.01 15.63
C SER A 361 21.27 -27.69 15.41
N VAL A 362 21.13 -26.89 16.47
CA VAL A 362 20.56 -25.53 16.38
C VAL A 362 21.32 -24.68 15.37
N GLU A 363 22.64 -24.70 15.44
CA GLU A 363 23.53 -23.97 14.50
C GLU A 363 23.39 -24.50 13.08
N GLY A 364 23.19 -25.81 12.93
CA GLY A 364 22.98 -26.46 11.63
C GLY A 364 21.68 -26.02 10.96
N VAL A 365 20.56 -25.97 11.69
CA VAL A 365 19.28 -25.44 11.16
C VAL A 365 19.45 -23.99 10.69
N ASP A 366 20.06 -23.15 11.53
CA ASP A 366 20.31 -21.75 11.15
C ASP A 366 21.23 -21.63 9.93
N ALA A 367 22.21 -22.51 9.78
CA ALA A 367 23.08 -22.54 8.61
C ALA A 367 22.32 -22.93 7.33
N VAL A 368 21.46 -23.95 7.39
CA VAL A 368 20.59 -24.34 6.25
C VAL A 368 19.73 -23.17 5.80
N MET A 369 19.10 -22.45 6.75
CA MET A 369 18.30 -21.28 6.44
C MET A 369 19.14 -20.14 5.85
N LYS A 370 20.28 -19.78 6.47
CA LYS A 370 21.09 -18.63 6.05
C LYS A 370 21.79 -18.84 4.70
N TYR A 371 22.28 -20.05 4.43
CA TYR A 371 23.10 -20.34 3.25
C TYR A 371 22.35 -21.08 2.15
N GLY A 372 21.16 -21.57 2.42
CA GLY A 372 20.31 -22.30 1.49
C GLY A 372 18.99 -21.59 1.21
N LEU A 373 17.96 -21.93 2.00
CA LEU A 373 16.59 -21.50 1.72
C LEU A 373 16.41 -20.00 1.81
N GLY A 374 16.85 -19.37 2.90
CA GLY A 374 16.72 -17.91 3.10
C GLY A 374 17.54 -17.11 2.08
N PHE A 375 18.70 -17.64 1.65
CA PHE A 375 19.50 -17.01 0.59
C PHE A 375 18.72 -16.91 -0.73
N ARG A 376 18.07 -18.00 -1.13
CA ARG A 376 17.22 -18.02 -2.35
C ARG A 376 15.98 -17.15 -2.18
N TRP A 377 15.31 -17.28 -1.04
CA TRP A 377 14.04 -16.60 -0.79
C TRP A 377 14.18 -15.09 -0.56
N ALA A 378 15.38 -14.61 -0.30
CA ALA A 378 15.65 -13.17 -0.30
C ALA A 378 15.66 -12.57 -1.72
N CYS A 379 15.96 -13.39 -2.74
CA CYS A 379 16.01 -12.97 -4.14
C CYS A 379 14.73 -13.35 -4.90
N LEU A 380 14.26 -14.56 -4.65
CA LEU A 380 13.07 -15.16 -5.27
C LEU A 380 12.12 -15.57 -4.13
N GLY A 381 10.83 -15.40 -4.29
CA GLY A 381 9.88 -15.96 -3.33
C GLY A 381 9.88 -17.50 -3.32
N PRO A 382 9.23 -18.14 -2.34
CA PRO A 382 9.16 -19.62 -2.30
C PRO A 382 8.44 -20.20 -3.52
N LEU A 383 7.39 -19.56 -4.04
CA LEU A 383 6.66 -20.03 -5.23
C LEU A 383 7.50 -19.84 -6.50
N GLU A 384 8.12 -18.70 -6.68
CA GLU A 384 9.04 -18.46 -7.79
C GLU A 384 10.23 -19.44 -7.76
N THR A 385 10.72 -19.79 -6.56
CA THR A 385 11.77 -20.81 -6.41
C THR A 385 11.34 -22.18 -6.96
N ILE A 386 10.10 -22.60 -6.76
CA ILE A 386 9.63 -23.89 -7.29
C ILE A 386 9.37 -23.83 -8.79
N ASP A 387 9.00 -22.68 -9.37
CA ASP A 387 8.91 -22.49 -10.81
C ASP A 387 10.29 -22.70 -11.48
N PHE A 388 11.36 -22.15 -10.91
CA PHE A 388 12.73 -22.40 -11.38
C PHE A 388 13.21 -23.84 -11.17
N GLY A 389 12.68 -24.55 -10.16
CA GLY A 389 13.06 -25.93 -9.84
C GLY A 389 12.23 -27.00 -10.56
N GLY A 390 11.14 -26.62 -11.20
CA GLY A 390 10.16 -27.50 -11.83
C GLY A 390 9.04 -27.94 -10.88
N LEU A 391 7.81 -27.56 -11.19
CA LEU A 391 6.63 -27.87 -10.39
C LEU A 391 6.39 -29.37 -10.24
N ASP A 392 6.65 -30.15 -11.28
CA ASP A 392 6.57 -31.60 -11.30
C ASP A 392 7.54 -32.26 -10.33
N VAL A 393 8.78 -31.76 -10.24
CA VAL A 393 9.79 -32.24 -9.29
C VAL A 393 9.33 -31.98 -7.86
N PHE A 394 8.85 -30.77 -7.56
CA PHE A 394 8.37 -30.42 -6.22
C PHE A 394 7.10 -31.20 -5.85
N ALA A 395 6.18 -31.44 -6.81
CA ALA A 395 5.02 -32.27 -6.59
C ALA A 395 5.41 -33.70 -6.22
N HIS A 396 6.30 -34.32 -7.00
CA HIS A 396 6.79 -35.67 -6.74
C HIS A 396 7.49 -35.81 -5.38
N VAL A 397 8.37 -34.87 -5.05
CA VAL A 397 9.03 -34.84 -3.73
C VAL A 397 8.00 -34.66 -2.62
N GLY A 398 7.00 -33.82 -2.84
CA GLY A 398 5.90 -33.57 -1.89
C GLY A 398 5.09 -34.81 -1.53
N GLU A 399 4.89 -35.74 -2.46
CA GLU A 399 4.11 -36.96 -2.23
C GLU A 399 4.65 -37.81 -1.06
N TYR A 400 5.97 -37.91 -0.90
CA TYR A 400 6.56 -38.71 0.18
C TYR A 400 7.07 -37.87 1.35
N LEU A 401 7.39 -36.59 1.15
CA LEU A 401 7.98 -35.75 2.19
C LEU A 401 6.92 -35.07 3.06
N LEU A 402 5.82 -34.55 2.48
CA LEU A 402 4.78 -33.86 3.25
C LEU A 402 4.17 -34.71 4.37
N PRO A 403 3.92 -36.04 4.19
CA PRO A 403 3.42 -36.87 5.27
C PRO A 403 4.41 -37.09 6.43
N ASP A 404 5.71 -36.89 6.22
CA ASP A 404 6.76 -37.08 7.24
C ASP A 404 7.05 -35.79 8.04
N LEU A 405 6.63 -34.63 7.54
CA LEU A 405 6.84 -33.36 8.21
C LEU A 405 6.04 -33.28 9.51
N ASP A 406 6.53 -32.48 10.46
CA ASP A 406 5.86 -32.24 11.73
C ASP A 406 4.50 -31.58 11.54
N ALA A 407 3.43 -32.26 11.92
CA ALA A 407 2.04 -31.78 11.86
C ALA A 407 1.47 -31.39 13.23
N SER A 408 2.31 -31.25 14.28
CA SER A 408 1.86 -30.93 15.63
C SER A 408 1.15 -29.57 15.67
N SER A 409 0.10 -29.48 16.48
CA SER A 409 -0.66 -28.24 16.73
C SER A 409 -0.25 -27.54 18.02
N GLU A 410 0.65 -28.13 18.80
CA GLU A 410 1.10 -27.61 20.07
C GLU A 410 2.46 -26.90 19.93
N VAL A 411 2.77 -26.03 20.92
CA VAL A 411 4.09 -25.39 20.99
C VAL A 411 5.15 -26.48 21.19
N PRO A 412 6.16 -26.56 20.29
CA PRO A 412 7.20 -27.57 20.40
C PRO A 412 7.87 -27.57 21.78
N LYS A 413 8.07 -28.78 22.34
CA LYS A 413 8.59 -28.96 23.70
C LYS A 413 9.89 -28.22 23.95
N LEU A 414 10.80 -28.25 22.98
CA LEU A 414 12.10 -27.57 23.07
C LEU A 414 11.94 -26.05 23.30
N LEU A 415 10.95 -25.43 22.67
CA LEU A 415 10.63 -24.00 22.87
C LEU A 415 9.96 -23.77 24.21
N ALA A 416 8.97 -24.59 24.57
CA ALA A 416 8.24 -24.49 25.84
C ALA A 416 9.17 -24.64 27.04
N ASP A 417 10.12 -25.57 27.02
CA ASP A 417 11.10 -25.78 28.09
C ASP A 417 12.04 -24.56 28.27
N LYS A 418 12.44 -23.91 27.14
CA LYS A 418 13.24 -22.68 27.20
C LYS A 418 12.47 -21.54 27.89
N VAL A 419 11.21 -21.35 27.48
CA VAL A 419 10.33 -20.33 28.08
C VAL A 419 10.14 -20.59 29.58
N LYS A 420 9.84 -21.84 29.98
CA LYS A 420 9.67 -22.24 31.37
C LYS A 420 10.93 -22.00 32.22
N ALA A 421 12.11 -22.17 31.59
CA ALA A 421 13.41 -21.91 32.26
C ALA A 421 13.78 -20.42 32.31
N GLY A 422 12.94 -19.50 31.77
CA GLY A 422 13.24 -18.08 31.70
C GLY A 422 14.28 -17.69 30.64
N ASN A 423 14.65 -18.60 29.77
CA ASN A 423 15.62 -18.39 28.70
C ASN A 423 14.92 -17.75 27.47
N LEU A 424 14.64 -16.45 27.56
CA LEU A 424 13.82 -15.73 26.55
C LEU A 424 14.65 -15.04 25.45
N GLY A 425 15.86 -15.52 25.20
CA GLY A 425 16.76 -14.99 24.17
C GLY A 425 17.50 -13.72 24.62
N VAL A 426 17.63 -12.77 23.70
CA VAL A 426 18.33 -11.49 23.94
C VAL A 426 17.78 -10.73 25.13
N LYS A 427 16.48 -10.83 25.41
CA LYS A 427 15.82 -10.14 26.55
C LYS A 427 16.36 -10.54 27.90
N THR A 428 16.80 -11.78 28.05
CA THR A 428 17.29 -12.35 29.33
C THR A 428 18.75 -12.80 29.26
N GLY A 429 19.44 -12.49 28.18
CA GLY A 429 20.84 -12.86 27.97
C GLY A 429 21.07 -14.32 27.62
N ARG A 430 20.03 -15.14 27.46
CA ARG A 430 20.13 -16.56 27.13
C ARG A 430 18.87 -17.06 26.41
N GLY A 431 19.08 -17.87 25.37
CA GLY A 431 18.00 -18.51 24.60
C GLY A 431 18.49 -19.82 24.01
N PHE A 432 18.36 -20.01 22.68
CA PHE A 432 19.08 -21.04 21.94
C PHE A 432 20.59 -20.76 21.92
N TYR A 433 20.94 -19.48 21.94
CA TYR A 433 22.31 -18.98 22.01
C TYR A 433 22.58 -18.23 23.34
N ASP A 434 23.87 -18.00 23.61
CA ASP A 434 24.32 -17.18 24.73
C ASP A 434 24.42 -15.70 24.30
N TYR A 435 23.71 -14.84 25.03
CA TYR A 435 23.68 -13.39 24.84
C TYR A 435 24.10 -12.63 26.09
N SER A 436 24.86 -13.31 26.98
CA SER A 436 25.34 -12.73 28.26
C SER A 436 26.30 -11.55 28.02
N GLY A 437 26.37 -10.62 28.95
CA GLY A 437 27.28 -9.47 28.90
C GLY A 437 27.06 -8.64 27.64
N ASP A 438 28.13 -8.28 26.93
CA ASP A 438 28.12 -7.46 25.73
C ASP A 438 27.65 -8.21 24.48
N LYS A 439 27.49 -9.55 24.53
CA LYS A 439 27.09 -10.36 23.37
C LYS A 439 25.73 -9.96 22.80
N ALA A 440 24.78 -9.55 23.66
CA ALA A 440 23.47 -9.07 23.20
C ALA A 440 23.58 -7.83 22.32
N ALA A 441 24.38 -6.86 22.74
CA ALA A 441 24.61 -5.61 21.97
C ALA A 441 25.35 -5.89 20.66
N GLN A 442 26.38 -6.72 20.70
CA GLN A 442 27.16 -7.15 19.51
C GLN A 442 26.30 -7.90 18.50
N ALA A 443 25.46 -8.83 18.96
CA ALA A 443 24.56 -9.60 18.11
C ALA A 443 23.52 -8.68 17.44
N THR A 444 22.96 -7.72 18.18
CA THR A 444 22.02 -6.73 17.66
C THR A 444 22.67 -5.84 16.60
N ALA A 445 23.85 -5.29 16.88
CA ALA A 445 24.59 -4.46 15.92
C ALA A 445 24.94 -5.22 14.64
N SER A 446 25.42 -6.49 14.78
CA SER A 446 25.72 -7.35 13.66
C SER A 446 24.48 -7.66 12.81
N ARG A 447 23.33 -7.95 13.44
CA ARG A 447 22.06 -8.16 12.74
C ARG A 447 21.66 -6.92 11.94
N ASP A 448 21.68 -5.77 12.57
CA ASP A 448 21.23 -4.51 11.96
C ASP A 448 22.13 -4.12 10.79
N ALA A 449 23.43 -4.34 10.89
CA ALA A 449 24.37 -4.10 9.79
C ALA A 449 24.08 -5.03 8.60
N LYS A 450 23.80 -6.32 8.85
CA LYS A 450 23.44 -7.28 7.80
C LYS A 450 22.13 -6.94 7.12
N PHE A 451 21.12 -6.55 7.88
CA PHE A 451 19.81 -6.13 7.31
C PHE A 451 19.96 -4.91 6.41
N LYS A 452 20.72 -3.90 6.85
CA LYS A 452 21.01 -2.72 6.02
C LYS A 452 21.76 -3.07 4.74
N ALA A 453 22.77 -3.95 4.82
CA ALA A 453 23.52 -4.37 3.65
C ALA A 453 22.65 -5.15 2.65
N LEU A 454 21.80 -6.05 3.15
CA LEU A 454 20.84 -6.81 2.34
C LEU A 454 19.80 -5.90 1.67
N TYR A 455 19.21 -4.99 2.44
CA TYR A 455 18.27 -4.00 1.92
C TYR A 455 18.89 -3.20 0.78
N LYS A 456 20.10 -2.67 1.01
CA LYS A 456 20.85 -1.92 0.00
C LYS A 456 21.11 -2.73 -1.25
N ALA A 457 21.49 -4.00 -1.11
CA ALA A 457 21.82 -4.86 -2.24
C ALA A 457 20.60 -5.21 -3.11
N LEU A 458 19.41 -5.36 -2.50
CA LEU A 458 18.22 -5.87 -3.17
C LEU A 458 17.18 -4.79 -3.55
N TYR A 459 17.13 -3.69 -2.80
CA TYR A 459 16.02 -2.74 -2.87
C TYR A 459 16.42 -1.26 -3.04
N GLU A 460 17.68 -0.87 -2.79
CA GLU A 460 18.17 0.45 -3.19
C GLU A 460 18.54 0.39 -4.67
N GLU A 461 17.87 1.21 -5.49
CA GLU A 461 18.27 1.42 -6.87
C GLU A 461 19.72 1.90 -6.89
N LYS A 462 20.57 1.18 -7.60
CA LYS A 462 21.90 1.68 -7.94
C LYS A 462 21.64 2.88 -8.84
N GLY A 463 21.81 4.09 -8.30
CA GLY A 463 21.73 5.30 -9.10
C GLY A 463 22.51 5.09 -10.40
N LYS A 464 21.80 5.23 -11.51
CA LYS A 464 22.39 5.27 -12.84
C LYS A 464 23.19 6.55 -13.02
#